data_cb6dd6491473a16b2d90d5dbe74b1ad5
#
_entry.id   cb6dd6491473a16b2d90d5dbe74b1ad5
#
_cell.length_a   1.000
_cell.length_b   1.000
_cell.length_c   1.000
_cell.angle_alpha   90.00
_cell.angle_beta   90.00
_cell.angle_gamma   90.00
#
_symmetry.space_group_name_H-M   'P 1'
#
loop_
_entity.id
_entity.type
_entity.pdbx_description
1 polymer ?
#
loop_
_entity_poly.entity_id
_entity_poly.type
_entity_poly.pdbx_seq_one_letter_code
_entity_poly.pdbx_strand_id
1 'polypeptide(L)'
;MSRKNSVSVTIPTDRTSKKIIGLFNCENSVETDYICKISAIFLIIAGILHNFAPDKNDIGMKNYSQEIMDYAALHPNFGLQDLYAHLVGEAEISRQTVSWYLTKLTESGRLLRIGHGKYAKANKQQFVIVPTEEECKLSNELKQHWPFAHFCIYNGSVISPLQYHLAANNITYIETEREAVSVIFNHLRDNGRTAYLRPTRDLIYNYIDLSQPAIFVKPLISESPIQENSSVLVPTLEKLLLDLQKDKDFFYLQEAEGENIFRNALSLYTINESRLLRYASRRGIRSEIETIIKTIISND
;
A
#
# COMPACT_ATOMS: atom_id res chain seq x y z
N MET A 1 9.10 55.00 -1.25
CA MET A 1 8.74 54.57 0.14
C MET A 1 7.91 53.29 0.02
N SER A 2 8.52 52.15 0.20
CA SER A 2 7.87 50.85 0.10
C SER A 2 7.22 50.52 1.45
N ARG A 3 5.91 50.29 1.47
CA ARG A 3 5.20 49.84 2.69
C ARG A 3 5.46 48.33 2.90
N LYS A 4 6.08 48.01 4.02
CA LYS A 4 6.22 46.60 4.47
C LYS A 4 4.91 46.18 5.13
N ASN A 5 4.22 45.22 4.52
CA ASN A 5 3.07 44.59 5.14
C ASN A 5 3.53 43.34 5.89
N SER A 6 3.29 43.29 7.20
CA SER A 6 3.55 42.11 8.03
C SER A 6 2.24 41.35 8.25
N VAL A 7 2.22 40.06 7.96
CA VAL A 7 1.10 39.18 8.30
C VAL A 7 1.49 38.40 9.55
N SER A 8 0.69 38.50 10.61
CA SER A 8 0.86 37.72 11.83
C SER A 8 -0.16 36.60 11.87
N VAL A 9 0.30 35.36 12.01
CA VAL A 9 -0.56 34.19 12.23
C VAL A 9 -0.37 33.70 13.66
N THR A 10 -1.47 33.60 14.42
CA THR A 10 -1.47 33.06 15.78
C THR A 10 -2.00 31.64 15.73
N ILE A 11 -1.19 30.66 16.12
CA ILE A 11 -1.59 29.27 16.23
C ILE A 11 -1.89 28.99 17.71
N PRO A 12 -3.12 28.54 18.06
CA PRO A 12 -3.41 28.14 19.43
C PRO A 12 -2.73 26.80 19.73
N THR A 13 -1.78 26.79 20.63
CA THR A 13 -1.22 25.59 21.24
C THR A 13 -1.54 25.58 22.72
N ASP A 14 -1.85 24.42 23.26
CA ASP A 14 -2.51 24.20 24.56
C ASP A 14 -1.68 24.60 25.81
N ARG A 15 -0.64 25.41 25.74
CA ARG A 15 0.02 26.00 26.94
C ARG A 15 0.85 27.27 26.72
N THR A 16 1.23 27.63 25.50
CA THR A 16 1.92 28.94 25.29
C THR A 16 1.80 29.36 23.82
N SER A 17 1.22 30.54 23.59
CA SER A 17 1.12 31.13 22.25
C SER A 17 2.50 31.64 21.81
N LYS A 18 3.12 30.99 20.83
CA LYS A 18 4.32 31.51 20.16
C LYS A 18 3.93 32.25 18.89
N LYS A 19 4.33 33.52 18.82
CA LYS A 19 4.13 34.37 17.66
C LYS A 19 5.30 34.20 16.72
N ILE A 20 5.07 33.64 15.53
CA ILE A 20 6.10 33.55 14.49
C ILE A 20 5.89 34.73 13.54
N ILE A 21 6.86 35.63 13.47
CA ILE A 21 6.86 36.76 12.55
C ILE A 21 7.78 36.38 11.39
N GLY A 22 7.21 36.10 10.22
CA GLY A 22 7.96 35.94 8.97
C GLY A 22 7.95 37.24 8.17
N LEU A 23 9.13 37.76 7.83
CA LEU A 23 9.27 38.90 6.94
C LEU A 23 9.42 38.39 5.50
N PHE A 24 8.40 38.61 4.68
CA PHE A 24 8.45 38.33 3.26
C PHE A 24 8.47 39.67 2.48
N ASN A 25 9.45 39.83 1.57
CA ASN A 25 9.41 40.88 0.60
C ASN A 25 8.52 40.45 -0.57
N CYS A 26 7.35 41.07 -0.70
CA CYS A 26 6.45 40.87 -1.83
C CYS A 26 6.44 42.10 -2.72
N GLU A 27 6.89 41.95 -3.95
CA GLU A 27 6.58 42.88 -5.02
C GLU A 27 5.25 42.53 -5.66
N ASN A 28 4.41 43.55 -5.91
CA ASN A 28 3.00 43.40 -6.29
C ASN A 28 2.81 42.70 -7.65
N SER A 29 2.34 41.45 -7.60
CA SER A 29 1.60 40.82 -8.71
C SER A 29 0.54 39.85 -8.17
N VAL A 30 -0.53 39.65 -8.90
CA VAL A 30 -1.68 38.78 -8.53
C VAL A 30 -1.24 37.32 -8.34
N GLU A 31 -0.18 36.89 -9.02
CA GLU A 31 0.41 35.55 -8.89
C GLU A 31 1.10 35.33 -7.54
N THR A 32 1.72 36.37 -6.96
CA THR A 32 2.38 36.27 -5.64
C THR A 32 1.36 36.07 -4.50
N ASP A 33 0.15 36.62 -4.61
CA ASP A 33 -0.89 36.45 -3.60
C ASP A 33 -1.45 35.00 -3.58
N TYR A 34 -1.47 34.35 -4.74
CA TYR A 34 -1.86 32.93 -4.86
C TYR A 34 -0.78 31.98 -4.29
N ILE A 35 0.47 32.25 -4.55
CA ILE A 35 1.61 31.46 -4.03
C ILE A 35 1.73 31.64 -2.50
N CYS A 36 1.51 32.84 -1.96
CA CYS A 36 1.47 33.06 -0.52
C CYS A 36 0.33 32.31 0.17
N LYS A 37 -0.87 32.24 -0.43
CA LYS A 37 -2.02 31.49 0.11
C LYS A 37 -1.79 29.99 0.09
N ILE A 38 -1.21 29.47 -0.99
CA ILE A 38 -0.84 28.04 -1.10
C ILE A 38 0.23 27.67 -0.09
N SER A 39 1.26 28.51 0.08
CA SER A 39 2.32 28.30 1.08
C SER A 39 1.78 28.34 2.52
N ALA A 40 0.82 29.23 2.81
CA ALA A 40 0.17 29.27 4.12
C ALA A 40 -0.70 28.03 4.40
N ILE A 41 -1.43 27.52 3.39
CA ILE A 41 -2.20 26.28 3.48
C ILE A 41 -1.25 25.08 3.66
N PHE A 42 -0.12 25.06 2.95
CA PHE A 42 0.89 24.01 3.09
C PHE A 42 1.52 23.99 4.49
N LEU A 43 1.79 25.17 5.08
CA LEU A 43 2.31 25.29 6.44
C LEU A 43 1.27 24.89 7.51
N ILE A 44 -0.02 25.15 7.28
CA ILE A 44 -1.11 24.71 8.16
C ILE A 44 -1.27 23.19 8.08
N ILE A 45 -1.26 22.61 6.88
CA ILE A 45 -1.33 21.17 6.66
C ILE A 45 -0.09 20.47 7.24
N ALA A 46 1.11 21.02 7.03
CA ALA A 46 2.34 20.51 7.63
C ALA A 46 2.33 20.59 9.17
N GLY A 47 1.76 21.66 9.75
CA GLY A 47 1.55 21.80 11.20
C GLY A 47 0.54 20.81 11.76
N ILE A 48 -0.53 20.51 11.03
CA ILE A 48 -1.52 19.48 11.40
C ILE A 48 -0.89 18.08 11.28
N LEU A 49 -0.14 17.80 10.23
CA LEU A 49 0.56 16.53 10.04
C LEU A 49 1.69 16.32 11.06
N HIS A 50 2.33 17.40 11.53
CA HIS A 50 3.37 17.32 12.56
C HIS A 50 2.81 16.98 13.96
N ASN A 51 1.56 17.34 14.23
CA ASN A 51 0.86 16.94 15.46
C ASN A 51 0.34 15.48 15.42
N PHE A 52 0.36 14.82 14.26
CA PHE A 52 0.00 13.42 14.08
C PHE A 52 1.20 12.50 13.84
N ALA A 53 2.41 13.03 13.63
CA ALA A 53 3.63 12.24 13.59
C ALA A 53 4.15 12.04 15.02
N PRO A 54 4.46 10.80 15.46
CA PRO A 54 5.15 10.62 16.73
C PRO A 54 6.50 11.35 16.66
N ASP A 55 6.81 12.06 17.73
CA ASP A 55 8.01 12.89 17.89
C ASP A 55 9.28 12.07 17.53
N LYS A 56 10.06 12.55 16.56
CA LYS A 56 11.30 11.88 16.09
C LYS A 56 12.48 11.99 17.07
N ASN A 57 12.26 12.44 18.29
CA ASN A 57 13.29 12.68 19.30
C ASN A 57 13.21 11.75 20.50
N ASP A 58 12.83 10.47 20.30
CA ASP A 58 12.90 9.49 21.37
C ASP A 58 14.02 8.47 21.10
N ILE A 59 15.20 8.82 21.54
CA ILE A 59 16.32 7.89 21.77
C ILE A 59 15.87 6.99 22.94
N GLY A 60 15.26 5.85 22.61
CA GLY A 60 14.81 4.88 23.61
C GLY A 60 13.39 4.35 23.47
N MET A 61 12.71 4.61 22.36
CA MET A 61 11.35 4.09 22.13
C MET A 61 11.35 2.56 22.11
N LYS A 62 10.82 1.98 23.19
CA LYS A 62 10.57 0.54 23.30
C LYS A 62 9.68 0.09 22.13
N ASN A 63 10.13 -0.89 21.36
CA ASN A 63 9.35 -1.40 20.23
C ASN A 63 8.26 -2.35 20.72
N TYR A 64 7.09 -1.83 21.01
CA TYR A 64 5.94 -2.59 21.50
C TYR A 64 5.40 -3.63 20.51
N SER A 65 5.82 -3.61 19.26
CA SER A 65 5.38 -4.62 18.27
C SER A 65 5.76 -6.02 18.70
N GLN A 66 6.96 -6.21 19.23
CA GLN A 66 7.42 -7.53 19.67
C GLN A 66 6.67 -7.97 20.93
N GLU A 67 6.52 -7.11 21.91
CA GLU A 67 5.76 -7.41 23.16
C GLU A 67 4.30 -7.81 22.85
N ILE A 68 3.64 -7.08 21.95
CA ILE A 68 2.29 -7.42 21.52
C ILE A 68 2.25 -8.79 20.85
N MET A 69 3.25 -9.14 20.05
CA MET A 69 3.31 -10.43 19.38
C MET A 69 3.62 -11.58 20.35
N ASP A 70 4.44 -11.31 21.38
CA ASP A 70 4.74 -12.28 22.43
C ASP A 70 3.49 -12.53 23.30
N TYR A 71 2.75 -11.46 23.64
CA TYR A 71 1.46 -11.58 24.30
C TYR A 71 0.46 -12.39 23.47
N ALA A 72 0.37 -12.10 22.16
CA ALA A 72 -0.51 -12.82 21.23
C ALA A 72 -0.10 -14.30 21.02
N ALA A 73 1.16 -14.65 21.23
CA ALA A 73 1.62 -16.03 21.19
C ALA A 73 1.12 -16.86 22.37
N LEU A 74 0.95 -16.23 23.53
CA LEU A 74 0.47 -16.86 24.77
C LEU A 74 -1.06 -16.83 24.89
N HIS A 75 -1.72 -15.90 24.21
CA HIS A 75 -3.15 -15.68 24.28
C HIS A 75 -3.76 -15.84 22.89
N PRO A 76 -4.30 -17.02 22.52
CA PRO A 76 -4.84 -17.28 21.18
C PRO A 76 -5.90 -16.27 20.72
N ASN A 77 -6.70 -15.77 21.67
CA ASN A 77 -7.67 -14.69 21.45
C ASN A 77 -7.56 -13.69 22.59
N PHE A 78 -7.41 -12.41 22.28
CA PHE A 78 -7.27 -11.36 23.29
C PHE A 78 -8.01 -10.07 22.91
N GLY A 79 -8.37 -9.29 23.91
CA GLY A 79 -9.00 -7.99 23.77
C GLY A 79 -8.00 -6.83 23.87
N LEU A 80 -8.37 -5.67 23.28
CA LEU A 80 -7.58 -4.44 23.48
C LEU A 80 -7.40 -4.10 24.96
N GLN A 81 -8.42 -4.35 25.79
CA GLN A 81 -8.36 -4.03 27.22
C GLN A 81 -7.37 -4.92 27.97
N ASP A 82 -7.37 -6.21 27.67
CA ASP A 82 -6.49 -7.19 28.30
C ASP A 82 -5.02 -6.92 27.95
N LEU A 83 -4.77 -6.68 26.66
CA LEU A 83 -3.44 -6.29 26.17
C LEU A 83 -2.97 -4.97 26.78
N TYR A 84 -3.85 -3.96 26.86
CA TYR A 84 -3.50 -2.67 27.44
C TYR A 84 -3.17 -2.80 28.93
N ALA A 85 -3.94 -3.57 29.70
CA ALA A 85 -3.67 -3.83 31.11
C ALA A 85 -2.32 -4.54 31.31
N HIS A 86 -1.95 -5.46 30.42
CA HIS A 86 -0.65 -6.13 30.44
C HIS A 86 0.52 -5.14 30.19
N LEU A 87 0.41 -4.33 29.14
CA LEU A 87 1.46 -3.40 28.74
C LEU A 87 1.66 -2.23 29.71
N VAL A 88 0.57 -1.72 30.32
CA VAL A 88 0.65 -0.63 31.33
C VAL A 88 1.34 -1.07 32.62
N GLY A 89 1.29 -2.36 32.96
CA GLY A 89 2.03 -2.91 34.10
C GLY A 89 3.55 -2.82 33.94
N GLU A 90 4.04 -2.68 32.71
CA GLU A 90 5.46 -2.68 32.38
C GLU A 90 6.01 -1.33 31.86
N ALA A 91 5.14 -0.43 31.38
CA ALA A 91 5.57 0.85 30.80
C ALA A 91 4.42 1.89 30.73
N GLU A 92 4.79 3.18 30.67
CA GLU A 92 3.85 4.28 30.40
C GLU A 92 3.47 4.32 28.91
N ILE A 93 2.54 3.46 28.49
CA ILE A 93 2.00 3.46 27.13
C ILE A 93 0.56 3.99 27.10
N SER A 94 0.21 4.82 26.11
CA SER A 94 -1.15 5.28 25.93
C SER A 94 -2.02 4.23 25.23
N ARG A 95 -3.34 4.22 25.56
CA ARG A 95 -4.30 3.35 24.88
C ARG A 95 -4.37 3.60 23.37
N GLN A 96 -4.14 4.86 22.96
CA GLN A 96 -4.09 5.24 21.54
C GLN A 96 -2.87 4.62 20.85
N THR A 97 -1.72 4.61 21.51
CA THR A 97 -0.50 3.99 21.00
C THR A 97 -0.70 2.48 20.82
N VAL A 98 -1.29 1.79 21.80
CA VAL A 98 -1.60 0.35 21.66
C VAL A 98 -2.55 0.10 20.50
N SER A 99 -3.59 0.91 20.36
CA SER A 99 -4.54 0.81 19.24
C SER A 99 -3.85 1.03 17.88
N TRP A 100 -2.91 1.97 17.81
CA TRP A 100 -2.11 2.20 16.60
C TRP A 100 -1.25 0.98 16.25
N TYR A 101 -0.54 0.38 17.22
CA TYR A 101 0.23 -0.84 17.00
C TYR A 101 -0.66 -2.01 16.56
N LEU A 102 -1.80 -2.22 17.18
CA LEU A 102 -2.76 -3.25 16.78
C LEU A 102 -3.24 -3.04 15.34
N THR A 103 -3.51 -1.81 14.93
CA THR A 103 -3.86 -1.48 13.55
C THR A 103 -2.73 -1.84 12.60
N LYS A 104 -1.49 -1.43 12.91
CA LYS A 104 -0.30 -1.74 12.09
C LYS A 104 -0.03 -3.24 12.00
N LEU A 105 -0.14 -3.97 13.10
CA LEU A 105 0.05 -5.42 13.12
C LEU A 105 -1.07 -6.16 12.37
N THR A 106 -2.27 -5.63 12.37
CA THR A 106 -3.39 -6.17 11.58
C THR A 106 -3.25 -5.84 10.09
N GLU A 107 -2.87 -4.61 9.75
CA GLU A 107 -2.57 -4.19 8.37
C GLU A 107 -1.44 -5.02 7.76
N SER A 108 -0.42 -5.33 8.55
CA SER A 108 0.69 -6.19 8.13
C SER A 108 0.36 -7.69 8.18
N GLY A 109 -0.84 -8.09 8.58
CA GLY A 109 -1.28 -9.49 8.64
C GLY A 109 -0.60 -10.33 9.73
N ARG A 110 0.10 -9.72 10.68
CA ARG A 110 0.70 -10.42 11.84
C ARG A 110 -0.35 -10.76 12.91
N LEU A 111 -1.38 -9.93 13.01
CA LEU A 111 -2.56 -10.17 13.81
C LEU A 111 -3.81 -10.24 12.93
N LEU A 112 -4.79 -11.01 13.36
CA LEU A 112 -6.14 -11.06 12.80
C LEU A 112 -7.09 -10.32 13.73
N ARG A 113 -7.95 -9.47 13.16
CA ARG A 113 -9.08 -8.90 13.90
C ARG A 113 -10.27 -9.84 13.81
N ILE A 114 -10.54 -10.57 14.88
CA ILE A 114 -11.60 -11.58 14.93
C ILE A 114 -12.95 -11.05 15.43
N GLY A 115 -13.00 -9.77 15.81
CA GLY A 115 -14.22 -9.10 16.27
C GLY A 115 -13.96 -7.66 16.70
N HIS A 116 -14.98 -6.99 17.22
CA HIS A 116 -14.82 -5.62 17.73
C HIS A 116 -13.88 -5.61 18.95
N GLY A 117 -12.71 -5.00 18.79
CA GLY A 117 -11.66 -4.94 19.81
C GLY A 117 -11.05 -6.28 20.19
N LYS A 118 -11.28 -7.35 19.40
CA LYS A 118 -10.73 -8.70 19.62
C LYS A 118 -9.75 -9.07 18.53
N TYR A 119 -8.64 -9.66 18.92
CA TYR A 119 -7.52 -10.00 18.06
C TYR A 119 -7.02 -11.42 18.33
N ALA A 120 -6.37 -12.00 17.33
CA ALA A 120 -5.68 -13.28 17.43
C ALA A 120 -4.35 -13.21 16.68
N LYS A 121 -3.38 -14.04 17.09
CA LYS A 121 -2.15 -14.21 16.33
C LYS A 121 -2.44 -14.88 15.00
N ALA A 122 -1.89 -14.35 13.93
CA ALA A 122 -1.93 -15.04 12.64
C ALA A 122 -0.97 -16.24 12.68
N ASN A 123 -1.51 -17.43 12.41
CA ASN A 123 -0.72 -18.68 12.40
C ASN A 123 -0.12 -18.99 11.01
N LYS A 124 -0.51 -18.22 9.97
CA LYS A 124 -0.07 -18.40 8.59
C LYS A 124 1.05 -17.41 8.28
N GLN A 125 1.86 -17.76 7.29
CA GLN A 125 2.94 -16.90 6.82
C GLN A 125 2.39 -15.60 6.21
N GLN A 126 3.21 -14.56 6.22
CA GLN A 126 2.91 -13.36 5.45
C GLN A 126 3.39 -13.55 4.01
N PHE A 127 2.56 -13.13 3.08
CA PHE A 127 2.98 -13.04 1.68
C PHE A 127 3.77 -11.74 1.48
N VAL A 128 5.05 -11.88 1.16
CA VAL A 128 5.95 -10.73 0.97
C VAL A 128 6.54 -10.80 -0.43
N ILE A 129 6.33 -9.74 -1.20
CA ILE A 129 7.00 -9.54 -2.49
C ILE A 129 8.29 -8.76 -2.22
N VAL A 130 9.41 -9.37 -2.55
CA VAL A 130 10.73 -8.71 -2.51
C VAL A 130 11.07 -8.28 -3.94
N PRO A 131 11.13 -6.97 -4.22
CA PRO A 131 11.51 -6.49 -5.55
C PRO A 131 12.92 -6.94 -5.93
N THR A 132 13.08 -7.31 -7.19
CA THR A 132 14.39 -7.62 -7.78
C THR A 132 15.23 -6.34 -7.94
N GLU A 133 16.52 -6.52 -8.17
CA GLU A 133 17.40 -5.38 -8.44
C GLU A 133 16.98 -4.60 -9.70
N GLU A 134 16.45 -5.30 -10.71
CA GLU A 134 15.93 -4.68 -11.93
C GLU A 134 14.68 -3.86 -11.68
N GLU A 135 13.75 -4.37 -10.87
CA GLU A 135 12.54 -3.62 -10.47
C GLU A 135 12.89 -2.40 -9.61
N CYS A 136 13.88 -2.51 -8.73
CA CYS A 136 14.38 -1.37 -7.97
C CYS A 136 15.02 -0.30 -8.88
N LYS A 137 15.85 -0.71 -9.87
CA LYS A 137 16.43 0.21 -10.84
C LYS A 137 15.36 0.89 -11.68
N LEU A 138 14.39 0.12 -12.16
CA LEU A 138 13.26 0.64 -12.93
C LEU A 138 12.41 1.63 -12.12
N SER A 139 12.11 1.30 -10.87
CA SER A 139 11.38 2.21 -9.96
C SER A 139 12.12 3.53 -9.76
N ASN A 140 13.43 3.47 -9.54
CA ASN A 140 14.26 4.66 -9.35
C ASN A 140 14.33 5.51 -10.61
N GLU A 141 14.50 4.90 -11.78
CA GLU A 141 14.47 5.59 -13.08
C GLU A 141 13.16 6.33 -13.29
N LEU A 142 12.02 5.65 -13.08
CA LEU A 142 10.71 6.27 -13.24
C LEU A 142 10.47 7.40 -12.23
N LYS A 143 10.88 7.25 -10.97
CA LYS A 143 10.79 8.31 -9.95
C LYS A 143 11.66 9.52 -10.25
N GLN A 144 12.81 9.36 -10.91
CA GLN A 144 13.64 10.48 -11.35
C GLN A 144 12.94 11.33 -12.42
N HIS A 145 12.22 10.70 -13.34
CA HIS A 145 11.50 11.41 -14.41
C HIS A 145 10.14 11.95 -13.94
N TRP A 146 9.44 11.19 -13.08
CA TRP A 146 8.10 11.52 -12.58
C TRP A 146 8.04 11.38 -11.05
N PRO A 147 8.64 12.31 -10.29
CA PRO A 147 8.79 12.18 -8.83
C PRO A 147 7.46 12.20 -8.05
N PHE A 148 6.38 12.69 -8.68
CA PHE A 148 5.06 12.77 -8.06
C PHE A 148 4.11 11.64 -8.46
N ALA A 149 4.52 10.78 -9.42
CA ALA A 149 3.70 9.66 -9.83
C ALA A 149 3.95 8.43 -8.95
N HIS A 150 2.89 7.65 -8.71
CA HIS A 150 2.99 6.39 -7.99
C HIS A 150 3.11 5.23 -8.98
N PHE A 151 4.10 4.37 -8.74
CA PHE A 151 4.34 3.20 -9.56
C PHE A 151 4.28 1.95 -8.70
N CYS A 152 3.28 1.11 -8.92
CA CYS A 152 3.27 -0.25 -8.38
C CYS A 152 3.97 -1.16 -9.40
N ILE A 153 5.11 -1.74 -9.02
CA ILE A 153 5.97 -2.51 -9.92
C ILE A 153 6.17 -3.90 -9.34
N TYR A 154 5.95 -4.92 -10.15
CA TYR A 154 6.18 -6.32 -9.78
C TYR A 154 6.30 -7.21 -11.01
N ASN A 155 7.00 -8.33 -10.88
CA ASN A 155 7.06 -9.36 -11.91
C ASN A 155 5.92 -10.37 -11.72
N GLY A 156 5.38 -10.90 -12.81
CA GLY A 156 4.29 -11.88 -12.77
C GLY A 156 4.67 -13.20 -12.09
N SER A 157 5.96 -13.51 -11.99
CA SER A 157 6.45 -14.70 -11.29
C SER A 157 6.17 -14.71 -9.78
N VAL A 158 5.80 -13.56 -9.19
CA VAL A 158 5.39 -13.48 -7.76
C VAL A 158 4.19 -14.37 -7.43
N ILE A 159 3.43 -14.78 -8.44
CA ILE A 159 2.25 -15.66 -8.30
C ILE A 159 2.66 -17.14 -8.23
N SER A 160 3.86 -17.48 -8.70
CA SER A 160 4.32 -18.89 -8.83
C SER A 160 4.15 -19.72 -7.55
N PRO A 161 4.38 -19.21 -6.33
CA PRO A 161 4.17 -19.97 -5.10
C PRO A 161 2.71 -20.36 -4.83
N LEU A 162 1.77 -19.74 -5.52
CA LEU A 162 0.33 -19.97 -5.37
C LEU A 162 -0.23 -20.93 -6.44
N GLN A 163 0.52 -21.13 -7.54
CA GLN A 163 0.07 -21.95 -8.65
C GLN A 163 0.24 -23.45 -8.36
N TYR A 164 -0.71 -24.23 -8.80
CA TYR A 164 -0.57 -25.69 -8.85
C TYR A 164 0.23 -26.11 -10.09
N HIS A 165 -0.09 -25.52 -11.24
CA HIS A 165 0.67 -25.70 -12.46
C HIS A 165 1.48 -24.45 -12.77
N LEU A 166 2.80 -24.56 -12.77
CA LEU A 166 3.69 -23.42 -13.02
C LEU A 166 3.54 -22.92 -14.46
N ALA A 167 2.70 -21.92 -14.65
CA ALA A 167 2.67 -21.15 -15.90
C ALA A 167 3.76 -20.06 -15.81
N ALA A 168 4.64 -20.04 -16.83
CA ALA A 168 5.65 -19.00 -16.91
C ALA A 168 4.98 -17.61 -17.07
N ASN A 169 5.36 -16.66 -16.23
CA ASN A 169 4.99 -15.26 -16.39
C ASN A 169 6.19 -14.39 -16.00
N ASN A 170 6.96 -14.00 -17.00
CA ASN A 170 8.14 -13.14 -16.84
C ASN A 170 7.85 -11.69 -17.25
N ILE A 171 6.61 -11.29 -17.10
CA ILE A 171 6.17 -9.94 -17.41
C ILE A 171 6.35 -9.05 -16.18
N THR A 172 7.02 -7.92 -16.36
CA THR A 172 7.04 -6.85 -15.36
C THR A 172 5.82 -5.96 -15.53
N TYR A 173 4.98 -5.89 -14.52
CA TYR A 173 3.80 -5.02 -14.49
C TYR A 173 4.19 -3.66 -13.90
N ILE A 174 3.83 -2.59 -14.59
CA ILE A 174 3.89 -1.21 -14.09
C ILE A 174 2.48 -0.67 -14.07
N GLU A 175 1.96 -0.45 -12.88
CA GLU A 175 0.66 0.17 -12.67
C GLU A 175 0.86 1.57 -12.11
N THR A 176 0.22 2.55 -12.73
CA THR A 176 0.37 3.97 -12.37
C THR A 176 -0.92 4.73 -12.63
N GLU A 177 -0.95 6.02 -12.28
CA GLU A 177 -2.09 6.89 -12.59
C GLU A 177 -2.42 6.87 -14.08
N ARG A 178 -3.71 6.95 -14.40
CA ARG A 178 -4.23 6.82 -15.77
C ARG A 178 -3.55 7.80 -16.74
N GLU A 179 -3.26 9.00 -16.28
CA GLU A 179 -2.65 10.09 -17.02
C GLU A 179 -1.18 9.80 -17.37
N ALA A 180 -0.48 9.09 -16.51
CA ALA A 180 0.94 8.76 -16.66
C ALA A 180 1.19 7.51 -17.55
N VAL A 181 0.20 6.64 -17.70
CA VAL A 181 0.34 5.33 -18.40
C VAL A 181 0.97 5.46 -19.78
N SER A 182 0.45 6.37 -20.63
CA SER A 182 0.92 6.53 -22.01
C SER A 182 2.33 7.15 -22.09
N VAL A 183 2.62 8.07 -21.20
CA VAL A 183 3.93 8.76 -21.16
C VAL A 183 5.02 7.78 -20.75
N ILE A 184 4.76 6.97 -19.72
CA ILE A 184 5.68 5.93 -19.25
C ILE A 184 5.89 4.85 -20.30
N PHE A 185 4.81 4.39 -20.94
CA PHE A 185 4.92 3.44 -22.05
C PHE A 185 5.83 3.95 -23.16
N ASN A 186 5.65 5.20 -23.61
CA ASN A 186 6.48 5.80 -24.66
C ASN A 186 7.95 5.88 -24.20
N HIS A 187 8.21 6.36 -22.99
CA HIS A 187 9.57 6.42 -22.43
C HIS A 187 10.26 5.05 -22.45
N LEU A 188 9.57 3.99 -22.03
CA LEU A 188 10.13 2.64 -22.04
C LEU A 188 10.46 2.18 -23.46
N ARG A 189 9.59 2.45 -24.43
CA ARG A 189 9.80 2.11 -25.84
C ARG A 189 10.95 2.89 -26.45
N ASP A 190 11.04 4.18 -26.17
CA ASP A 190 12.11 5.07 -26.67
C ASP A 190 13.47 4.64 -26.12
N ASN A 191 13.51 4.04 -24.92
CA ASN A 191 14.71 3.45 -24.32
C ASN A 191 14.94 1.97 -24.73
N GLY A 192 14.27 1.49 -25.81
CA GLY A 192 14.50 0.17 -26.40
C GLY A 192 13.93 -1.01 -25.62
N ARG A 193 13.06 -0.77 -24.63
CA ARG A 193 12.42 -1.84 -23.85
C ARG A 193 11.23 -2.44 -24.57
N THR A 194 11.04 -3.75 -24.47
CA THR A 194 9.84 -4.43 -24.93
C THR A 194 8.68 -4.10 -23.99
N ALA A 195 7.85 -3.13 -24.36
CA ALA A 195 6.72 -2.69 -23.54
C ALA A 195 5.41 -2.73 -24.33
N TYR A 196 4.32 -3.02 -23.62
CA TYR A 196 2.96 -3.07 -24.15
C TYR A 196 2.03 -2.19 -23.30
N LEU A 197 1.21 -1.40 -23.99
CA LEU A 197 0.25 -0.50 -23.38
C LEU A 197 -1.10 -1.21 -23.25
N ARG A 198 -1.50 -1.56 -22.03
CA ARG A 198 -2.81 -2.20 -21.74
C ARG A 198 -3.12 -3.32 -22.75
N PRO A 199 -2.27 -4.36 -22.87
CA PRO A 199 -2.47 -5.37 -23.90
C PRO A 199 -3.84 -6.04 -23.75
N THR A 200 -4.47 -6.34 -24.88
CA THR A 200 -5.73 -7.08 -24.90
C THR A 200 -5.47 -8.58 -24.76
N ARG A 201 -6.50 -9.34 -24.34
CA ARG A 201 -6.41 -10.81 -24.27
C ARG A 201 -5.92 -11.42 -25.61
N ASP A 202 -6.47 -10.94 -26.73
CA ASP A 202 -6.10 -11.47 -28.06
C ASP A 202 -4.64 -11.16 -28.42
N LEU A 203 -4.14 -9.96 -28.05
CA LEU A 203 -2.74 -9.60 -28.26
C LEU A 203 -1.82 -10.49 -27.41
N ILE A 204 -2.18 -10.72 -26.15
CA ILE A 204 -1.38 -11.59 -25.26
C ILE A 204 -1.39 -13.02 -25.80
N TYR A 205 -2.57 -13.55 -26.13
CA TYR A 205 -2.72 -14.94 -26.55
C TYR A 205 -1.98 -15.25 -27.86
N ASN A 206 -2.04 -14.35 -28.82
CA ASN A 206 -1.54 -14.63 -30.18
C ASN A 206 -0.09 -14.15 -30.43
N TYR A 207 0.40 -13.16 -29.66
CA TYR A 207 1.63 -12.45 -30.04
C TYR A 207 2.62 -12.20 -28.91
N ILE A 208 2.28 -12.51 -27.67
CA ILE A 208 3.19 -12.27 -26.54
C ILE A 208 3.55 -13.60 -25.89
N ASP A 209 4.82 -13.93 -25.93
CA ASP A 209 5.38 -15.05 -25.15
C ASP A 209 5.60 -14.58 -23.71
N LEU A 210 4.74 -15.03 -22.79
CA LEU A 210 4.82 -14.67 -21.38
C LEU A 210 6.06 -15.21 -20.67
N SER A 211 6.80 -16.15 -21.28
CA SER A 211 8.07 -16.64 -20.74
C SER A 211 9.22 -15.66 -20.99
N GLN A 212 9.08 -14.76 -21.95
CA GLN A 212 10.08 -13.77 -22.29
C GLN A 212 9.89 -12.48 -21.50
N PRO A 213 10.99 -11.79 -21.13
CA PRO A 213 10.91 -10.51 -20.43
C PRO A 213 10.19 -9.44 -21.26
N ALA A 214 9.13 -8.89 -20.74
CA ALA A 214 8.42 -7.74 -21.30
C ALA A 214 7.78 -6.90 -20.19
N ILE A 215 7.33 -5.70 -20.52
CA ILE A 215 6.72 -4.78 -19.56
C ILE A 215 5.27 -4.48 -19.99
N PHE A 216 4.32 -4.68 -19.09
CA PHE A 216 2.94 -4.26 -19.27
C PHE A 216 2.68 -2.99 -18.47
N VAL A 217 2.32 -1.90 -19.16
CA VAL A 217 1.98 -0.63 -18.54
C VAL A 217 0.47 -0.46 -18.52
N LYS A 218 -0.10 -0.38 -17.31
CA LYS A 218 -1.55 -0.28 -17.11
C LYS A 218 -1.91 0.68 -15.98
N PRO A 219 -3.17 1.18 -15.93
CA PRO A 219 -3.59 2.07 -14.87
C PRO A 219 -3.71 1.32 -13.54
N LEU A 220 -3.19 1.93 -12.48
CA LEU A 220 -3.44 1.50 -11.11
C LEU A 220 -4.92 1.77 -10.79
N ILE A 221 -5.61 0.76 -10.32
CA ILE A 221 -7.00 0.92 -9.88
C ILE A 221 -7.00 1.69 -8.55
N SER A 222 -7.89 2.67 -8.42
CA SER A 222 -8.01 3.44 -7.19
C SER A 222 -8.32 2.53 -6.00
N GLU A 223 -7.78 2.86 -4.84
CA GLU A 223 -7.87 2.07 -3.61
C GLU A 223 -7.26 0.66 -3.71
N SER A 224 -6.42 0.41 -4.73
CA SER A 224 -5.65 -0.84 -4.82
C SER A 224 -4.81 -1.02 -3.56
N PRO A 225 -4.89 -2.17 -2.89
CA PRO A 225 -4.03 -2.43 -1.74
C PRO A 225 -2.60 -2.72 -2.21
N ILE A 226 -1.74 -1.73 -2.02
CA ILE A 226 -0.30 -1.77 -2.30
C ILE A 226 0.47 -1.55 -1.00
N GLN A 227 1.72 -1.98 -0.98
CA GLN A 227 2.65 -1.81 0.13
C GLN A 227 4.04 -1.44 -0.39
N GLU A 228 4.81 -0.77 0.45
CA GLU A 228 6.19 -0.44 0.10
C GLU A 228 7.14 -1.52 0.62
N ASN A 229 8.04 -1.98 -0.25
CA ASN A 229 9.16 -2.82 0.11
C ASN A 229 10.39 -2.37 -0.67
N SER A 230 11.52 -2.20 0.01
CA SER A 230 12.79 -1.73 -0.58
C SER A 230 12.61 -0.47 -1.45
N SER A 231 11.79 0.48 -0.99
CA SER A 231 11.45 1.73 -1.71
C SER A 231 10.69 1.54 -3.03
N VAL A 232 10.17 0.34 -3.30
CA VAL A 232 9.29 0.03 -4.43
C VAL A 232 7.88 -0.24 -3.89
N LEU A 233 6.86 0.33 -4.52
CA LEU A 233 5.47 -0.04 -4.24
C LEU A 233 5.17 -1.34 -4.98
N VAL A 234 4.75 -2.35 -4.22
CA VAL A 234 4.37 -3.69 -4.73
C VAL A 234 2.93 -4.01 -4.32
N PRO A 235 2.23 -4.91 -5.04
CA PRO A 235 0.87 -5.30 -4.64
C PRO A 235 0.89 -6.11 -3.34
N THR A 236 -0.19 -6.03 -2.57
CA THR A 236 -0.44 -7.01 -1.50
C THR A 236 -1.04 -8.29 -2.08
N LEU A 237 -1.10 -9.36 -1.29
CA LEU A 237 -1.72 -10.61 -1.70
C LEU A 237 -3.19 -10.41 -2.10
N GLU A 238 -3.93 -9.60 -1.36
CA GLU A 238 -5.34 -9.31 -1.63
C GLU A 238 -5.52 -8.65 -3.00
N LYS A 239 -4.61 -7.74 -3.40
CA LYS A 239 -4.63 -7.15 -4.73
C LYS A 239 -4.38 -8.19 -5.80
N LEU A 240 -3.31 -8.99 -5.65
CA LEU A 240 -2.96 -10.02 -6.63
C LEU A 240 -4.12 -11.00 -6.87
N LEU A 241 -4.72 -11.52 -5.80
CA LEU A 241 -5.83 -12.47 -5.90
C LEU A 241 -7.02 -11.92 -6.69
N LEU A 242 -7.37 -10.65 -6.48
CA LEU A 242 -8.50 -10.03 -7.17
C LEU A 242 -8.18 -9.65 -8.62
N ASP A 243 -6.95 -9.21 -8.89
CA ASP A 243 -6.52 -8.88 -10.24
C ASP A 243 -6.42 -10.16 -11.09
N LEU A 244 -5.95 -11.28 -10.52
CA LEU A 244 -5.96 -12.59 -11.17
C LEU A 244 -7.37 -13.01 -11.63
N GLN A 245 -8.39 -12.76 -10.82
CA GLN A 245 -9.78 -13.11 -11.18
C GLN A 245 -10.39 -12.17 -12.22
N LYS A 246 -9.97 -10.92 -12.23
CA LYS A 246 -10.64 -9.87 -13.02
C LYS A 246 -9.90 -9.42 -14.26
N ASP A 247 -8.55 -9.37 -14.20
CA ASP A 247 -7.77 -8.77 -15.26
C ASP A 247 -7.54 -9.73 -16.42
N LYS A 248 -7.68 -9.21 -17.63
CA LYS A 248 -7.50 -9.97 -18.88
C LYS A 248 -6.06 -10.43 -19.08
N ASP A 249 -5.11 -9.78 -18.41
CA ASP A 249 -3.69 -10.11 -18.44
C ASP A 249 -3.41 -11.50 -17.86
N PHE A 250 -4.30 -11.96 -16.96
CA PHE A 250 -4.20 -13.23 -16.24
C PHE A 250 -5.21 -14.28 -16.69
N PHE A 251 -5.78 -14.13 -17.90
CA PHE A 251 -6.83 -15.03 -18.39
C PHE A 251 -6.46 -16.52 -18.35
N TYR A 252 -5.17 -16.81 -18.49
CA TYR A 252 -4.62 -18.19 -18.45
C TYR A 252 -4.55 -18.79 -17.04
N LEU A 253 -4.77 -17.98 -16.01
CA LEU A 253 -4.83 -18.36 -14.59
C LEU A 253 -6.24 -18.26 -14.01
N GLN A 254 -7.24 -18.01 -14.84
CA GLN A 254 -8.64 -17.90 -14.41
C GLN A 254 -9.32 -19.28 -14.37
N GLU A 255 -10.56 -19.33 -13.92
CA GLU A 255 -11.35 -20.57 -13.77
C GLU A 255 -10.74 -21.52 -12.73
N ALA A 256 -10.51 -22.79 -13.07
CA ALA A 256 -10.06 -23.82 -12.13
C ALA A 256 -8.71 -23.51 -11.46
N GLU A 257 -7.76 -22.93 -12.21
CA GLU A 257 -6.46 -22.53 -11.65
C GLU A 257 -6.62 -21.33 -10.69
N GLY A 258 -7.51 -20.40 -11.02
CA GLY A 258 -7.83 -19.27 -10.14
C GLY A 258 -8.39 -19.71 -8.79
N GLU A 259 -9.26 -20.72 -8.77
CA GLU A 259 -9.77 -21.30 -7.52
C GLU A 259 -8.64 -21.97 -6.71
N ASN A 260 -7.75 -22.71 -7.37
CA ASN A 260 -6.59 -23.33 -6.74
C ASN A 260 -5.65 -22.29 -6.13
N ILE A 261 -5.40 -21.17 -6.84
CA ILE A 261 -4.58 -20.05 -6.35
C ILE A 261 -5.21 -19.47 -5.08
N PHE A 262 -6.54 -19.25 -5.06
CA PHE A 262 -7.23 -18.78 -3.87
C PHE A 262 -7.13 -19.77 -2.71
N ARG A 263 -7.32 -21.07 -2.96
CA ARG A 263 -7.20 -22.13 -1.96
C ARG A 263 -5.80 -22.15 -1.35
N ASN A 264 -4.77 -22.15 -2.19
CA ASN A 264 -3.37 -22.12 -1.75
C ASN A 264 -3.05 -20.84 -0.95
N ALA A 265 -3.54 -19.68 -1.41
CA ALA A 265 -3.35 -18.43 -0.71
C ALA A 265 -4.00 -18.45 0.68
N LEU A 266 -5.26 -18.91 0.77
CA LEU A 266 -5.98 -19.05 2.03
C LEU A 266 -5.33 -20.07 2.96
N SER A 267 -4.77 -21.16 2.44
CA SER A 267 -4.09 -22.17 3.24
C SER A 267 -2.74 -21.72 3.78
N LEU A 268 -1.91 -21.10 2.95
CA LEU A 268 -0.50 -20.81 3.25
C LEU A 268 -0.29 -19.44 3.91
N TYR A 269 -1.11 -18.45 3.55
CA TYR A 269 -0.84 -17.07 3.91
C TYR A 269 -1.96 -16.43 4.72
N THR A 270 -1.59 -15.43 5.49
CA THR A 270 -2.54 -14.57 6.18
C THR A 270 -3.14 -13.56 5.20
N ILE A 271 -4.45 -13.57 5.05
CA ILE A 271 -5.21 -12.64 4.21
C ILE A 271 -6.00 -11.69 5.09
N ASN A 272 -5.93 -10.40 4.81
CA ASN A 272 -6.80 -9.42 5.43
C ASN A 272 -8.14 -9.36 4.68
N GLU A 273 -9.13 -10.11 5.20
CA GLU A 273 -10.45 -10.25 4.58
C GLU A 273 -11.15 -8.90 4.37
N SER A 274 -11.06 -7.97 5.34
CA SER A 274 -11.65 -6.64 5.21
C SER A 274 -11.04 -5.85 4.05
N ARG A 275 -9.72 -5.95 3.84
CA ARG A 275 -8.99 -5.35 2.73
C ARG A 275 -9.39 -6.00 1.40
N LEU A 276 -9.43 -7.33 1.37
CA LEU A 276 -9.83 -8.12 0.21
C LEU A 276 -11.24 -7.73 -0.26
N LEU A 277 -12.23 -7.78 0.64
CA LEU A 277 -13.63 -7.49 0.30
C LEU A 277 -13.88 -6.02 -0.05
N ARG A 278 -13.15 -5.08 0.54
CA ARG A 278 -13.20 -3.68 0.15
C ARG A 278 -12.71 -3.49 -1.28
N TYR A 279 -11.56 -4.06 -1.63
CA TYR A 279 -11.04 -3.99 -2.99
C TYR A 279 -11.92 -4.77 -3.98
N ALA A 280 -12.47 -5.93 -3.60
CA ALA A 280 -13.45 -6.68 -4.40
C ALA A 280 -14.71 -5.83 -4.72
N SER A 281 -15.20 -5.05 -3.75
CA SER A 281 -16.28 -4.08 -3.97
C SER A 281 -15.87 -3.03 -5.00
N ARG A 282 -14.66 -2.48 -4.89
CA ARG A 282 -14.12 -1.50 -5.83
C ARG A 282 -13.99 -2.07 -7.25
N ARG A 283 -13.68 -3.38 -7.36
CA ARG A 283 -13.57 -4.12 -8.63
C ARG A 283 -14.92 -4.60 -9.16
N GLY A 284 -16.00 -4.52 -8.39
CA GLY A 284 -17.34 -4.99 -8.76
C GLY A 284 -17.48 -6.52 -8.79
N ILE A 285 -16.66 -7.25 -8.03
CA ILE A 285 -16.66 -8.73 -7.96
C ILE A 285 -16.81 -9.26 -6.52
N ARG A 286 -17.33 -8.45 -5.60
CA ARG A 286 -17.43 -8.83 -4.19
C ARG A 286 -18.21 -10.11 -3.94
N SER A 287 -19.40 -10.24 -4.55
CA SER A 287 -20.25 -11.42 -4.38
C SER A 287 -19.59 -12.70 -4.91
N GLU A 288 -18.85 -12.59 -6.00
CA GLU A 288 -18.08 -13.69 -6.57
C GLU A 288 -16.99 -14.17 -5.61
N ILE A 289 -16.20 -13.23 -5.07
CA ILE A 289 -15.13 -13.52 -4.12
C ILE A 289 -15.67 -14.12 -2.80
N GLU A 290 -16.77 -13.57 -2.27
CA GLU A 290 -17.43 -14.13 -1.08
C GLU A 290 -17.91 -15.58 -1.32
N THR A 291 -18.35 -15.88 -2.54
CA THR A 291 -18.75 -17.25 -2.92
C THR A 291 -17.54 -18.17 -2.99
N ILE A 292 -16.45 -17.76 -3.63
CA ILE A 292 -15.20 -18.53 -3.71
C ILE A 292 -14.67 -18.85 -2.29
N ILE A 293 -14.59 -17.86 -1.43
CA ILE A 293 -14.13 -18.04 -0.05
C ILE A 293 -15.01 -19.04 0.71
N LYS A 294 -16.34 -18.88 0.63
CA LYS A 294 -17.28 -19.80 1.29
C LYS A 294 -17.15 -21.24 0.79
N THR A 295 -17.02 -21.43 -0.52
CA THR A 295 -16.85 -22.75 -1.13
C THR A 295 -15.56 -23.41 -0.67
N ILE A 296 -14.46 -22.67 -0.59
CA ILE A 296 -13.18 -23.20 -0.11
C ILE A 296 -13.29 -23.60 1.37
N ILE A 297 -13.81 -22.71 2.23
CA ILE A 297 -13.92 -22.97 3.68
C ILE A 297 -14.88 -24.13 3.98
N SER A 298 -15.93 -24.34 3.16
CA SER A 298 -16.88 -25.44 3.39
C SER A 298 -16.38 -26.80 2.91
N ASN A 299 -15.32 -26.84 2.11
CA ASN A 299 -14.73 -28.07 1.57
C ASN A 299 -13.44 -28.49 2.32
N ASP A 300 -12.94 -27.65 3.23
CA ASP A 300 -11.85 -27.94 4.17
C ASP A 300 -12.41 -28.43 5.53
#